data_16dc1904f64fa03e3f2e5ba233441647
#
_entry.id   16dc1904f64fa03e3f2e5ba233441647
#
_cell.length_a   1.000
_cell.length_b   1.000
_cell.length_c   1.000
_cell.angle_alpha   90.00
_cell.angle_beta   90.00
_cell.angle_gamma   90.00
#
_symmetry.space_group_name_H-M   'P 1'
#
loop_
_entity.id
_entity.type
_entity.pdbx_description
1 polymer ?
#
loop_
_entity_poly.entity_id
_entity_poly.type
_entity_poly.pdbx_seq_one_letter_code
_entity_poly.pdbx_strand_id
1 'polypeptide(L)'
;MTKLSLLDVAFFIAESKASPKHVGGLMICKRPPRAKTSFAADLFREYLTFTDVQPPFNRIIRFSLTAMPSWQECEAVELTEHLFYHQLPRGKNGREELYRLVSDLHQPMLDRSRPLWEVHVIDGLSEARFALYVKIHHASADGVTMMRWAVNSLS
;
A
#
# COMPACT_ATOMS: atom_id res chain seq x y z
N MET A 1 2.53 22.00 -8.00
CA MET A 1 3.71 21.12 -8.16
C MET A 1 4.67 21.33 -6.99
N THR A 2 4.98 20.29 -6.24
CA THR A 2 5.94 20.34 -5.12
C THR A 2 7.26 19.74 -5.59
N LYS A 3 8.38 20.43 -5.37
CA LYS A 3 9.71 19.90 -5.73
C LYS A 3 10.06 18.70 -4.86
N LEU A 4 10.73 17.70 -5.44
CA LEU A 4 11.31 16.61 -4.68
C LEU A 4 12.52 17.11 -3.89
N SER A 5 12.73 16.54 -2.71
CA SER A 5 13.99 16.70 -2.00
C SER A 5 15.12 15.97 -2.74
N LEU A 6 16.39 16.35 -2.48
CA LEU A 6 17.53 15.65 -3.04
C LEU A 6 17.58 14.17 -2.63
N LEU A 7 17.10 13.87 -1.42
CA LEU A 7 16.99 12.50 -0.92
C LEU A 7 15.96 11.68 -1.70
N ASP A 8 14.78 12.28 -1.98
CA ASP A 8 13.75 11.62 -2.78
C ASP A 8 14.25 11.31 -4.20
N VAL A 9 14.95 12.26 -4.83
CA VAL A 9 15.60 12.06 -6.13
C VAL A 9 16.61 10.90 -6.07
N ALA A 10 17.42 10.83 -5.00
CA ALA A 10 18.40 9.76 -4.83
C ALA A 10 17.72 8.38 -4.74
N PHE A 11 16.56 8.25 -4.06
CA PHE A 11 15.79 7.00 -4.03
C PHE A 11 15.37 6.58 -5.44
N PHE A 12 14.85 7.50 -6.25
CA PHE A 12 14.43 7.18 -7.62
C PHE A 12 15.59 6.80 -8.55
N ILE A 13 16.77 7.42 -8.37
CA ILE A 13 17.97 7.09 -9.15
C ILE A 13 18.53 5.72 -8.73
N ALA A 14 18.54 5.42 -7.44
CA ALA A 14 19.08 4.17 -6.89
C ALA A 14 18.10 2.98 -7.04
N GLU A 15 16.87 3.23 -7.44
CA GLU A 15 15.87 2.17 -7.59
C GLU A 15 16.07 1.35 -8.86
N SER A 16 16.03 0.03 -8.71
CA SER A 16 16.04 -0.92 -9.81
C SER A 16 15.14 -2.12 -9.48
N LYS A 17 14.85 -2.97 -10.46
CA LYS A 17 14.12 -4.24 -10.24
C LYS A 17 14.80 -5.14 -9.20
N ALA A 18 16.13 -5.11 -9.13
CA ALA A 18 16.91 -5.87 -8.16
C ALA A 18 17.01 -5.17 -6.77
N SER A 19 16.69 -3.88 -6.71
CA SER A 19 16.75 -3.07 -5.48
C SER A 19 15.63 -2.05 -5.46
N PRO A 20 14.36 -2.49 -5.26
CA PRO A 20 13.23 -1.58 -5.13
C PRO A 20 13.41 -0.64 -3.93
N LYS A 21 12.88 0.57 -4.03
CA LYS A 21 12.98 1.59 -2.98
C LYS A 21 11.61 1.90 -2.37
N HIS A 22 10.90 0.85 -2.01
CA HIS A 22 9.65 0.94 -1.25
C HIS A 22 9.80 0.31 0.13
N VAL A 23 8.91 0.65 1.02
CA VAL A 23 8.75 0.03 2.33
C VAL A 23 7.41 -0.68 2.40
N GLY A 24 7.36 -1.77 3.15
CA GLY A 24 6.14 -2.52 3.42
C GLY A 24 5.84 -2.59 4.91
N GLY A 25 4.57 -2.44 5.26
CA GLY A 25 4.07 -2.65 6.62
C GLY A 25 3.02 -3.75 6.64
N LEU A 26 3.22 -4.77 7.47
CA LEU A 26 2.25 -5.84 7.67
C LEU A 26 1.61 -5.71 9.05
N MET A 27 0.29 -5.60 9.08
CA MET A 27 -0.51 -5.58 10.30
C MET A 27 -1.44 -6.78 10.31
N ILE A 28 -1.39 -7.56 11.40
CA ILE A 28 -2.34 -8.66 11.64
C ILE A 28 -3.38 -8.15 12.63
N CYS A 29 -4.62 -8.04 12.17
CA CYS A 29 -5.73 -7.49 12.90
C CYS A 29 -6.69 -8.58 13.34
N LYS A 30 -7.32 -8.40 14.50
CA LYS A 30 -8.43 -9.24 14.94
C LYS A 30 -9.75 -8.62 14.49
N ARG A 31 -10.65 -9.44 13.96
CA ARG A 31 -12.00 -8.96 13.62
C ARG A 31 -12.70 -8.47 14.89
N PRO A 32 -13.50 -7.39 14.80
CA PRO A 32 -14.31 -6.94 15.93
C PRO A 32 -15.21 -8.06 16.48
N PRO A 33 -15.48 -8.08 17.78
CA PRO A 33 -16.43 -9.04 18.36
C PRO A 33 -17.79 -8.96 17.64
N ARG A 34 -18.35 -10.12 17.31
CA ARG A 34 -19.62 -10.25 16.56
C ARG A 34 -19.59 -9.80 15.08
N ALA A 35 -18.43 -9.42 14.55
CA ALA A 35 -18.31 -9.14 13.12
C ALA A 35 -18.55 -10.43 12.30
N LYS A 36 -19.17 -10.26 11.14
CA LYS A 36 -19.40 -11.36 10.18
C LYS A 36 -18.07 -11.92 9.67
N THR A 37 -18.12 -13.14 9.17
CA THR A 37 -16.94 -13.76 8.51
C THR A 37 -16.51 -12.99 7.27
N SER A 38 -17.41 -12.24 6.62
CA SER A 38 -17.13 -11.35 5.48
C SER A 38 -16.47 -10.02 5.85
N PHE A 39 -16.15 -9.77 7.11
CA PHE A 39 -15.67 -8.46 7.58
C PHE A 39 -14.50 -7.89 6.75
N ALA A 40 -13.48 -8.69 6.45
CA ALA A 40 -12.34 -8.24 5.67
C ALA A 40 -12.72 -7.90 4.22
N ALA A 41 -13.63 -8.67 3.61
CA ALA A 41 -14.14 -8.39 2.28
C ALA A 41 -15.06 -7.14 2.27
N ASP A 42 -15.83 -6.92 3.33
CA ASP A 42 -16.66 -5.73 3.48
C ASP A 42 -15.81 -4.47 3.66
N LEU A 43 -14.76 -4.55 4.49
CA LEU A 43 -13.76 -3.48 4.67
C LEU A 43 -13.08 -3.12 3.34
N PHE A 44 -12.68 -4.11 2.56
CA PHE A 44 -12.10 -3.88 1.22
C PHE A 44 -13.07 -3.14 0.30
N ARG A 45 -14.36 -3.54 0.27
CA ARG A 45 -15.38 -2.85 -0.53
C ARG A 45 -15.60 -1.42 -0.05
N GLU A 46 -15.60 -1.18 1.26
CA GLU A 46 -15.71 0.15 1.84
C GLU A 46 -14.53 1.04 1.40
N TYR A 47 -13.30 0.54 1.43
CA TYR A 47 -12.14 1.29 0.94
C TYR A 47 -12.27 1.70 -0.52
N LEU A 48 -12.87 0.87 -1.38
CA LEU A 48 -13.10 1.21 -2.79
C LEU A 48 -14.13 2.33 -2.99
N THR A 49 -14.89 2.70 -1.97
CA THR A 49 -15.87 3.81 -2.06
C THR A 49 -15.26 5.18 -1.77
N PHE A 50 -14.02 5.24 -1.31
CA PHE A 50 -13.37 6.51 -1.03
C PHE A 50 -13.08 7.27 -2.32
N THR A 51 -13.58 8.51 -2.40
CA THR A 51 -13.41 9.37 -3.58
C THR A 51 -12.43 10.50 -3.35
N ASP A 52 -12.14 10.83 -2.10
CA ASP A 52 -11.28 11.95 -1.71
C ASP A 52 -9.92 11.45 -1.22
N VAL A 53 -9.06 11.10 -2.17
CA VAL A 53 -7.68 10.68 -1.87
C VAL A 53 -6.78 11.91 -1.79
N GLN A 54 -6.30 12.19 -0.57
CA GLN A 54 -5.50 13.38 -0.27
C GLN A 54 -3.99 13.14 -0.42
N PRO A 55 -3.16 14.19 -0.58
CA PRO A 55 -1.72 14.07 -0.54
C PRO A 55 -1.21 13.38 0.74
N PRO A 56 -0.21 12.53 0.61
CA PRO A 56 0.63 12.24 -0.55
C PRO A 56 0.08 11.13 -1.48
N PHE A 57 -1.08 10.55 -1.18
CA PHE A 57 -1.62 9.37 -1.87
C PHE A 57 -2.19 9.66 -3.27
N ASN A 58 -2.43 10.93 -3.59
CA ASN A 58 -2.88 11.37 -4.91
C ASN A 58 -1.74 11.98 -5.75
N ARG A 59 -0.46 11.73 -5.42
CA ARG A 59 0.68 12.32 -6.12
C ARG A 59 1.40 11.33 -7.00
N ILE A 60 1.73 11.77 -8.22
CA ILE A 60 2.63 11.07 -9.15
C ILE A 60 3.94 11.85 -9.33
N ILE A 61 5.00 11.12 -9.63
CA ILE A 61 6.27 11.75 -9.96
C ILE A 61 6.27 12.16 -11.44
N ARG A 62 6.75 13.37 -11.72
CA ARG A 62 7.02 13.87 -13.07
C ARG A 62 8.51 14.09 -13.25
N PHE A 63 9.07 13.35 -14.20
CA PHE A 63 10.45 13.57 -14.67
C PHE A 63 10.44 14.57 -15.80
N SER A 64 11.44 15.45 -15.82
CA SER A 64 11.65 16.44 -16.90
C SER A 64 13.10 16.34 -17.37
N LEU A 65 13.32 16.55 -18.65
CA LEU A 65 14.69 16.62 -19.21
C LEU A 65 15.39 17.94 -18.89
N THR A 66 14.63 18.98 -18.55
CA THR A 66 15.12 20.36 -18.40
C THR A 66 14.93 20.91 -16.97
N ALA A 67 14.27 20.17 -16.09
CA ALA A 67 13.98 20.61 -14.73
C ALA A 67 14.11 19.47 -13.73
N MET A 68 14.25 19.79 -12.44
CA MET A 68 14.22 18.81 -11.35
C MET A 68 12.89 18.07 -11.32
N PRO A 69 12.90 16.76 -11.00
CA PRO A 69 11.68 16.00 -10.80
C PRO A 69 10.74 16.67 -9.78
N SER A 70 9.45 16.54 -9.99
CA SER A 70 8.44 17.16 -9.13
C SER A 70 7.25 16.24 -8.90
N TRP A 71 6.57 16.44 -7.77
CA TRP A 71 5.29 15.82 -7.49
C TRP A 71 4.16 16.60 -8.18
N GLN A 72 3.29 15.87 -8.86
CA GLN A 72 2.05 16.39 -9.42
C GLN A 72 0.88 15.69 -8.75
N GLU A 73 -0.11 16.46 -8.33
CA GLU A 73 -1.36 15.91 -7.80
C GLU A 73 -2.26 15.46 -8.95
N CYS A 74 -2.88 14.29 -8.79
CA CYS A 74 -3.90 13.76 -9.69
C CYS A 74 -5.25 14.30 -9.26
N GLU A 75 -6.12 14.61 -10.21
CA GLU A 75 -7.50 15.01 -9.94
C GLU A 75 -8.33 13.84 -9.39
N ALA A 76 -8.01 12.62 -9.82
CA ALA A 76 -8.63 11.39 -9.34
C ALA A 76 -7.60 10.27 -9.25
N VAL A 77 -7.80 9.35 -8.32
CA VAL A 77 -7.00 8.13 -8.14
C VAL A 77 -7.92 6.93 -8.39
N GLU A 78 -7.53 6.07 -9.32
CA GLU A 78 -8.25 4.82 -9.58
C GLU A 78 -7.91 3.79 -8.50
N LEU A 79 -8.76 3.68 -7.49
CA LEU A 79 -8.50 2.85 -6.31
C LEU A 79 -8.38 1.36 -6.62
N THR A 80 -8.98 0.86 -7.70
CA THR A 80 -8.86 -0.53 -8.13
C THR A 80 -7.45 -0.91 -8.58
N GLU A 81 -6.61 0.09 -8.86
CA GLU A 81 -5.19 -0.08 -9.16
C GLU A 81 -4.27 -0.03 -7.92
N HIS A 82 -4.85 0.25 -6.75
CA HIS A 82 -4.12 0.45 -5.48
C HIS A 82 -4.60 -0.43 -4.34
N LEU A 83 -5.84 -0.89 -4.40
CA LEU A 83 -6.47 -1.72 -3.36
C LEU A 83 -6.70 -3.12 -3.90
N PHE A 84 -6.24 -4.13 -3.15
CA PHE A 84 -6.32 -5.52 -3.55
C PHE A 84 -6.87 -6.39 -2.42
N TYR A 85 -7.66 -7.39 -2.77
CA TYR A 85 -8.18 -8.38 -1.82
C TYR A 85 -7.61 -9.76 -2.12
N HIS A 86 -7.13 -10.43 -1.09
CA HIS A 86 -6.58 -11.77 -1.16
C HIS A 86 -7.27 -12.68 -0.16
N GLN A 87 -7.62 -13.88 -0.60
CA GLN A 87 -8.14 -14.95 0.23
C GLN A 87 -7.06 -16.03 0.38
N LEU A 88 -6.55 -16.22 1.59
CA LEU A 88 -5.61 -17.31 1.86
C LEU A 88 -6.31 -18.67 1.76
N PRO A 89 -5.60 -19.74 1.33
CA PRO A 89 -6.11 -21.09 1.37
C PRO A 89 -6.50 -21.50 2.80
N ARG A 90 -7.60 -22.21 2.92
CA ARG A 90 -8.01 -22.77 4.21
C ARG A 90 -7.04 -23.90 4.62
N GLY A 91 -6.45 -23.81 5.81
CA GLY A 91 -5.53 -24.84 6.29
C GLY A 91 -4.79 -24.43 7.56
N LYS A 92 -3.93 -25.34 8.05
CA LYS A 92 -3.17 -25.13 9.30
C LYS A 92 -2.02 -24.12 9.19
N ASN A 93 -1.57 -23.79 7.96
CA ASN A 93 -0.37 -22.99 7.72
C ASN A 93 -0.70 -21.53 7.31
N GLY A 94 -1.80 -20.97 7.76
CA GLY A 94 -2.25 -19.63 7.35
C GLY A 94 -1.21 -18.53 7.57
N ARG A 95 -0.33 -18.65 8.58
CA ARG A 95 0.74 -17.68 8.82
C ARG A 95 1.88 -17.82 7.80
N GLU A 96 2.26 -19.03 7.43
CA GLU A 96 3.28 -19.27 6.40
C GLU A 96 2.79 -18.81 5.03
N GLU A 97 1.53 -19.10 4.70
CA GLU A 97 0.89 -18.64 3.46
C GLU A 97 0.81 -17.11 3.40
N LEU A 98 0.50 -16.46 4.54
CA LEU A 98 0.53 -15.00 4.65
C LEU A 98 1.93 -14.45 4.34
N TYR A 99 2.97 -14.98 4.95
CA TYR A 99 4.33 -14.47 4.76
C TYR A 99 4.84 -14.72 3.34
N ARG A 100 4.47 -15.86 2.73
CA ARG A 100 4.78 -16.14 1.32
C ARG A 100 4.11 -15.11 0.42
N LEU A 101 2.80 -14.91 0.58
CA LEU A 101 2.05 -13.92 -0.21
C LEU A 101 2.65 -12.51 -0.05
N VAL A 102 2.92 -12.07 1.18
CA VAL A 102 3.51 -10.75 1.45
C VAL A 102 4.90 -10.62 0.81
N SER A 103 5.72 -11.67 0.84
CA SER A 103 7.01 -11.69 0.16
C SER A 103 6.87 -11.49 -1.34
N ASP A 104 5.92 -12.20 -1.96
CA ASP A 104 5.65 -12.08 -3.40
C ASP A 104 5.11 -10.70 -3.78
N LEU A 105 4.24 -10.12 -2.95
CA LEU A 105 3.72 -8.76 -3.14
C LEU A 105 4.78 -7.66 -2.93
N HIS A 106 5.77 -7.94 -2.08
CA HIS A 106 6.83 -6.97 -1.79
C HIS A 106 7.85 -6.85 -2.91
N GLN A 107 8.14 -7.91 -3.65
CA GLN A 107 9.22 -7.93 -4.66
C GLN A 107 9.02 -6.97 -5.83
N PRO A 108 7.85 -6.86 -6.49
CA PRO A 108 7.69 -5.98 -7.64
C PRO A 108 7.85 -4.50 -7.28
N MET A 109 8.48 -3.73 -8.17
CA MET A 109 8.50 -2.27 -8.05
C MET A 109 7.09 -1.70 -8.21
N LEU A 110 6.84 -0.59 -7.52
CA LEU A 110 5.63 0.22 -7.72
C LEU A 110 5.66 0.87 -9.11
N ASP A 111 4.52 0.94 -9.77
CA ASP A 111 4.37 1.55 -11.08
C ASP A 111 4.44 3.08 -10.98
N ARG A 112 5.47 3.67 -11.60
CA ARG A 112 5.72 5.12 -11.56
C ARG A 112 4.73 5.96 -12.38
N SER A 113 3.83 5.34 -13.14
CA SER A 113 2.78 6.04 -13.89
C SER A 113 1.58 6.45 -13.01
N ARG A 114 1.53 5.96 -11.78
CA ARG A 114 0.46 6.18 -10.81
C ARG A 114 1.01 6.55 -9.43
N PRO A 115 0.18 6.95 -8.46
CA PRO A 115 0.61 7.15 -7.07
C PRO A 115 1.32 5.91 -6.52
N LEU A 116 2.43 6.11 -5.80
CA LEU A 116 3.39 5.06 -5.48
C LEU A 116 3.04 4.35 -4.16
N TRP A 117 1.88 3.72 -4.12
CA TRP A 117 1.42 2.93 -2.98
C TRP A 117 0.46 1.81 -3.39
N GLU A 118 0.37 0.78 -2.56
CA GLU A 118 -0.59 -0.32 -2.66
C GLU A 118 -1.04 -0.73 -1.27
N VAL A 119 -2.30 -1.14 -1.13
CA VAL A 119 -2.89 -1.72 0.09
C VAL A 119 -3.53 -3.05 -0.24
N HIS A 120 -3.17 -4.07 0.49
CA HIS A 120 -3.67 -5.43 0.33
C HIS A 120 -4.42 -5.85 1.58
N VAL A 121 -5.70 -6.16 1.45
CA VAL A 121 -6.52 -6.79 2.49
C VAL A 121 -6.42 -8.30 2.30
N ILE A 122 -5.94 -9.00 3.32
CA ILE A 122 -5.65 -10.44 3.26
C ILE A 122 -6.51 -11.15 4.29
N ASP A 123 -7.45 -11.95 3.84
CA ASP A 123 -8.38 -12.73 4.66
C ASP A 123 -7.98 -14.21 4.72
N GLY A 124 -8.62 -14.98 5.60
CA GLY A 124 -8.42 -16.41 5.74
C GLY A 124 -7.47 -16.82 6.85
N LEU A 125 -7.02 -15.89 7.70
CA LEU A 125 -6.26 -16.21 8.90
C LEU A 125 -7.13 -16.86 9.97
N SER A 126 -6.52 -17.76 10.74
CA SER A 126 -7.16 -18.39 11.91
C SER A 126 -7.52 -17.38 13.02
N GLU A 127 -8.32 -17.80 14.00
CA GLU A 127 -8.68 -17.02 15.19
C GLU A 127 -9.37 -15.68 14.88
N ALA A 128 -10.23 -15.66 13.87
CA ALA A 128 -10.95 -14.46 13.45
C ALA A 128 -10.02 -13.27 13.14
N ARG A 129 -8.89 -13.53 12.49
CA ARG A 129 -7.92 -12.52 12.09
C ARG A 129 -7.95 -12.29 10.57
N PHE A 130 -7.49 -11.11 10.18
CA PHE A 130 -7.15 -10.74 8.81
C PHE A 130 -5.86 -9.92 8.85
N ALA A 131 -5.27 -9.66 7.71
CA ALA A 131 -4.08 -8.82 7.64
C ALA A 131 -4.27 -7.68 6.66
N LEU A 132 -3.59 -6.56 6.93
CA LEU A 132 -3.37 -5.48 6.00
C LEU A 132 -1.88 -5.42 5.69
N TYR A 133 -1.55 -5.46 4.41
CA TYR A 133 -0.21 -5.20 3.93
C TYR A 133 -0.22 -3.91 3.12
N VAL A 134 0.58 -2.93 3.52
CA VAL A 134 0.69 -1.63 2.85
C VAL A 134 2.10 -1.49 2.32
N LYS A 135 2.22 -1.09 1.06
CA LYS A 135 3.48 -0.88 0.36
C LYS A 135 3.50 0.55 -0.19
N ILE A 136 4.57 1.29 0.08
CA ILE A 136 4.72 2.68 -0.37
C ILE A 136 6.16 2.97 -0.73
N HIS A 137 6.38 3.80 -1.75
CA HIS A 137 7.72 4.23 -2.12
C HIS A 137 8.32 5.16 -1.06
N HIS A 138 9.62 4.96 -0.78
CA HIS A 138 10.33 5.72 0.26
C HIS A 138 10.29 7.24 0.06
N ALA A 139 10.25 7.71 -1.18
CA ALA A 139 10.13 9.13 -1.49
C ALA A 139 8.73 9.71 -1.20
N SER A 140 7.69 8.87 -1.07
CA SER A 140 6.32 9.35 -0.82
C SER A 140 6.00 9.47 0.67
N ALA A 141 6.56 8.59 1.51
CA ALA A 141 6.41 8.64 2.96
C ALA A 141 7.46 7.78 3.66
N ASP A 142 7.77 8.13 4.91
CA ASP A 142 8.52 7.24 5.78
C ASP A 142 7.63 6.11 6.36
N GLY A 143 8.25 5.03 6.81
CA GLY A 143 7.55 3.88 7.35
C GLY A 143 6.70 4.18 8.60
N VAL A 144 7.10 5.17 9.42
CA VAL A 144 6.36 5.57 10.63
C VAL A 144 5.07 6.28 10.25
N THR A 145 5.14 7.21 9.31
CA THR A 145 3.98 7.92 8.77
C THR A 145 2.99 6.93 8.13
N MET A 146 3.49 5.98 7.33
CA MET A 146 2.68 4.93 6.73
C MET A 146 1.91 4.11 7.76
N MET A 147 2.58 3.62 8.80
CA MET A 147 1.96 2.84 9.87
C MET A 147 0.89 3.65 10.63
N ARG A 148 1.13 4.93 10.86
CA ARG A 148 0.16 5.82 11.52
C ARG A 148 -1.11 5.98 10.67
N TRP A 149 -0.99 6.15 9.36
CA TRP A 149 -2.15 6.24 8.46
C TRP A 149 -2.93 4.93 8.42
N ALA A 150 -2.25 3.80 8.33
CA ALA A 150 -2.90 2.50 8.32
C ALA A 150 -3.69 2.23 9.62
N VAL A 151 -3.14 2.60 10.79
CA VAL A 151 -3.85 2.49 12.08
C VAL A 151 -5.07 3.42 12.12
N ASN A 152 -4.92 4.66 11.68
CA ASN A 152 -6.02 5.64 11.67
C ASN A 152 -7.16 5.25 10.71
N SER A 153 -6.87 4.51 9.63
CA SER A 153 -7.90 4.02 8.69
C SER A 153 -8.76 2.89 9.24
N LEU A 154 -8.36 2.31 10.39
CA LEU A 154 -9.09 1.24 11.08
C LEU A 154 -9.90 1.74 12.31
N SER A 155 -9.92 3.05 12.56
CA SER A 155 -10.52 3.67 13.75
C SER A 155 -11.97 4.10 13.52
#